data_68b0bef30a0d6a96da45b05f62a4e85e
#
_entry.id   68b0bef30a0d6a96da45b05f62a4e85e
#
_cell.length_a   1.000
_cell.length_b   1.000
_cell.length_c   1.000
_cell.angle_alpha   90.00
_cell.angle_beta   90.00
_cell.angle_gamma   90.00
#
_symmetry.space_group_name_H-M   'P 1'
#
loop_
_entity.id
_entity.type
_entity.pdbx_description
1 polymer ?
#
loop_
_entity_poly.entity_id
_entity_poly.type
_entity_poly.pdbx_seq_one_letter_code
_entity_poly.pdbx_strand_id
1 'polypeptide(L)'
;MVIAEHIASKIFYGLFTGCINTIAGINCIYAGEGCWYFESEDKKYSLVIPNKEIKEVFKLHIQEWFRNKIFSNTDQLQDFWKAFKDGNTQIMEMYLNKVLSNSVSVFDTKARNEEKESSYHNLLIGILSGNEDWLVKSNVEAGEGFADIIVETDDPDEGIIAELKYTKDFKAMEKSCEKALKQIKDRRYQEYLLNDDRQNIMYYGITFCRKRCKVLVERYNGDSEPDKA
;
A
#
# COMPACT_ATOMS: atom_id res chain seq x y z
N MET A 1 2.20 -10.29 2.09
CA MET A 1 3.16 -11.39 2.23
C MET A 1 4.18 -11.43 1.10
N VAL A 2 3.77 -11.31 -0.16
CA VAL A 2 4.65 -11.35 -1.36
C VAL A 2 5.64 -10.17 -1.45
N ILE A 3 5.31 -8.95 -1.01
CA ILE A 3 6.25 -7.82 -0.97
C ILE A 3 7.37 -8.08 0.04
N ALA A 4 7.04 -8.62 1.20
CA ALA A 4 8.03 -8.95 2.21
C ALA A 4 9.02 -10.01 1.69
N GLU A 5 8.55 -10.98 0.92
CA GLU A 5 9.39 -12.03 0.33
C GLU A 5 10.32 -11.50 -0.77
N HIS A 6 9.84 -10.58 -1.62
CA HIS A 6 10.68 -10.03 -2.71
C HIS A 6 11.62 -8.93 -2.23
N ILE A 7 11.19 -8.09 -1.28
CA ILE A 7 12.05 -7.12 -0.59
C ILE A 7 13.08 -7.88 0.25
N ALA A 8 12.66 -8.92 0.97
CA ALA A 8 13.56 -9.81 1.70
C ALA A 8 14.60 -10.44 0.76
N SER A 9 14.22 -10.91 -0.44
CA SER A 9 15.17 -11.52 -1.38
C SER A 9 16.22 -10.53 -1.90
N LYS A 10 15.88 -9.25 -2.11
CA LYS A 10 16.84 -8.24 -2.60
C LYS A 10 17.66 -7.57 -1.50
N ILE A 11 17.10 -7.35 -0.32
CA ILE A 11 17.86 -6.98 0.88
C ILE A 11 18.82 -8.13 1.22
N PHE A 12 18.37 -9.36 1.05
CA PHE A 12 19.16 -10.56 1.22
C PHE A 12 20.35 -10.61 0.26
N TYR A 13 20.17 -10.35 -1.04
CA TYR A 13 21.29 -10.31 -2.01
C TYR A 13 22.25 -9.14 -1.79
N GLY A 14 21.80 -8.03 -1.24
CA GLY A 14 22.63 -6.84 -1.00
C GLY A 14 23.37 -6.84 0.34
N LEU A 15 22.83 -7.50 1.36
CA LEU A 15 23.41 -7.54 2.71
C LEU A 15 24.14 -8.86 3.03
N PHE A 16 23.90 -9.91 2.26
CA PHE A 16 24.38 -11.27 2.57
C PHE A 16 25.10 -11.91 1.37
N THR A 17 26.21 -11.38 0.97
CA THR A 17 27.23 -12.11 0.21
C THR A 17 27.96 -13.11 1.12
N GLY A 18 27.19 -13.86 1.92
CA GLY A 18 27.71 -14.82 2.88
C GLY A 18 27.47 -16.26 2.41
N CYS A 19 28.39 -17.14 2.74
CA CYS A 19 28.50 -18.52 2.31
C CYS A 19 27.22 -19.34 2.45
N ILE A 20 26.83 -20.01 1.36
CA ILE A 20 25.88 -21.12 1.41
C ILE A 20 26.63 -22.34 1.97
N ASN A 21 26.26 -22.80 3.16
CA ASN A 21 26.79 -24.03 3.74
C ASN A 21 25.72 -25.11 3.68
N THR A 22 26.07 -26.26 3.11
CA THR A 22 25.21 -27.44 3.12
C THR A 22 25.59 -28.31 4.31
N ILE A 23 24.71 -28.41 5.31
CA ILE A 23 24.88 -29.31 6.43
C ILE A 23 23.77 -30.36 6.35
N ALA A 24 24.18 -31.63 6.22
CA ALA A 24 23.28 -32.79 6.23
C ALA A 24 22.10 -32.73 5.21
N GLY A 25 22.36 -32.22 4.00
CA GLY A 25 21.34 -32.17 2.95
C GLY A 25 20.36 -30.98 3.08
N ILE A 26 20.52 -30.14 4.09
CA ILE A 26 19.74 -28.91 4.28
C ILE A 26 20.61 -27.73 3.85
N ASN A 27 20.15 -26.97 2.87
CA ASN A 27 20.81 -25.74 2.48
C ASN A 27 20.44 -24.62 3.47
N CYS A 28 21.39 -24.23 4.31
CA CYS A 28 21.25 -23.10 5.22
C CYS A 28 22.03 -21.90 4.71
N ILE A 29 21.43 -20.73 4.76
CA ILE A 29 22.14 -19.47 4.59
C ILE A 29 22.36 -18.89 6.00
N TYR A 30 23.63 -18.79 6.39
CA TYR A 30 24.01 -18.09 7.62
C TYR A 30 24.11 -16.60 7.34
N ALA A 31 23.28 -15.82 8.01
CA ALA A 31 23.29 -14.40 7.91
C ALA A 31 23.21 -13.78 9.31
N GLY A 32 24.34 -13.32 9.80
CA GLY A 32 24.44 -12.72 11.12
C GLY A 32 24.06 -13.71 12.24
N GLU A 33 23.06 -13.39 13.03
CA GLU A 33 22.64 -14.18 14.20
C GLU A 33 21.52 -15.20 13.91
N GLY A 34 21.22 -15.52 12.62
CA GLY A 34 20.11 -16.42 12.26
C GLY A 34 20.46 -17.45 11.19
N CYS A 35 19.89 -18.65 11.32
CA CYS A 35 19.95 -19.71 10.32
C CYS A 35 18.63 -19.76 9.54
N TRP A 36 18.72 -19.70 8.20
CA TRP A 36 17.59 -19.85 7.30
C TRP A 36 17.60 -21.23 6.69
N TYR A 37 16.47 -21.91 6.64
CA TYR A 37 16.37 -23.20 5.98
C TYR A 37 15.40 -23.16 4.81
N PHE A 38 15.61 -24.05 3.86
CA PHE A 38 14.76 -24.23 2.70
C PHE A 38 13.89 -25.46 2.92
N GLU A 39 12.57 -25.29 2.83
CA GLU A 39 11.66 -26.41 2.65
C GLU A 39 11.46 -26.65 1.14
N SER A 40 11.54 -27.92 0.73
CA SER A 40 11.31 -28.35 -0.66
C SER A 40 10.09 -29.25 -0.69
N GLU A 41 9.02 -28.76 -1.31
CA GLU A 41 8.01 -29.62 -1.91
C GLU A 41 8.18 -29.52 -3.43
N ASP A 42 8.40 -30.63 -4.11
CA ASP A 42 8.53 -30.74 -5.58
C ASP A 42 9.57 -29.82 -6.23
N LYS A 43 10.79 -29.73 -5.70
CA LYS A 43 11.91 -28.92 -6.22
C LYS A 43 11.66 -27.39 -6.24
N LYS A 44 10.63 -26.89 -5.58
CA LYS A 44 10.50 -25.47 -5.25
C LYS A 44 11.00 -25.22 -3.84
N TYR A 45 11.94 -24.30 -3.71
CA TYR A 45 12.50 -23.93 -2.41
C TYR A 45 11.75 -22.71 -1.89
N SER A 46 11.22 -22.80 -0.68
CA SER A 46 10.64 -21.66 0.05
C SER A 46 11.59 -21.22 1.15
N LEU A 47 11.84 -19.91 1.21
CA LEU A 47 12.65 -19.34 2.30
C LEU A 47 11.70 -19.04 3.47
N VAL A 48 11.95 -19.66 4.62
CA VAL A 48 11.11 -19.51 5.82
C VAL A 48 11.87 -18.74 6.88
N ILE A 49 11.20 -17.78 7.53
CA ILE A 49 11.75 -17.06 8.68
C ILE A 49 11.74 -18.00 9.89
N PRO A 50 12.90 -18.32 10.48
CA PRO A 50 13.04 -19.46 11.41
C PRO A 50 12.33 -19.26 12.75
N ASN A 51 12.18 -18.02 13.21
CA ASN A 51 11.55 -17.72 14.49
C ASN A 51 10.93 -16.31 14.54
N LYS A 52 10.24 -16.03 15.64
CA LYS A 52 9.51 -14.77 15.84
C LYS A 52 10.47 -13.56 16.00
N GLU A 53 11.60 -13.77 16.65
CA GLU A 53 12.60 -12.73 16.89
C GLU A 53 13.21 -12.24 15.57
N ILE A 54 13.63 -13.15 14.70
CA ILE A 54 14.14 -12.82 13.36
C ILE A 54 13.06 -12.15 12.52
N LYS A 55 11.80 -12.57 12.65
CA LYS A 55 10.68 -11.91 11.97
C LYS A 55 10.52 -10.45 12.38
N GLU A 56 10.65 -10.16 13.68
CA GLU A 56 10.57 -8.76 14.16
C GLU A 56 11.78 -7.92 13.72
N VAL A 57 12.99 -8.46 13.75
CA VAL A 57 14.19 -7.81 13.20
C VAL A 57 13.99 -7.48 11.71
N PHE A 58 13.45 -8.41 10.93
CA PHE A 58 13.14 -8.18 9.52
C PHE A 58 12.11 -7.08 9.32
N LYS A 59 11.05 -7.07 10.12
CA LYS A 59 10.05 -5.99 10.06
C LYS A 59 10.69 -4.64 10.32
N LEU A 60 11.52 -4.53 11.35
CA LEU A 60 12.22 -3.29 11.68
C LEU A 60 13.14 -2.83 10.54
N HIS A 61 13.94 -3.73 9.95
CA HIS A 61 14.79 -3.41 8.82
C HIS A 61 14.00 -3.02 7.56
N ILE A 62 12.87 -3.69 7.30
CA ILE A 62 11.98 -3.32 6.19
C ILE A 62 11.37 -1.94 6.43
N GLN A 63 10.92 -1.65 7.65
CA GLN A 63 10.38 -0.34 8.03
C GLN A 63 11.45 0.76 7.91
N GLU A 64 12.67 0.52 8.38
CA GLU A 64 13.78 1.44 8.26
C GLU A 64 14.18 1.68 6.79
N TRP A 65 14.27 0.62 5.98
CA TRP A 65 14.55 0.74 4.56
C TRP A 65 13.43 1.51 3.84
N PHE A 66 12.17 1.20 4.15
CA PHE A 66 11.01 1.88 3.61
C PHE A 66 11.02 3.36 4.01
N ARG A 67 11.29 3.65 5.29
CA ARG A 67 11.49 5.00 5.80
C ARG A 67 12.59 5.73 5.02
N ASN A 68 13.77 5.17 4.90
CA ASN A 68 14.90 5.78 4.21
C ASN A 68 14.65 5.98 2.70
N LYS A 69 13.88 5.12 2.05
CA LYS A 69 13.56 5.23 0.61
C LYS A 69 12.42 6.19 0.31
N ILE A 70 11.39 6.18 1.10
CA ILE A 70 10.16 6.98 0.89
C ILE A 70 10.27 8.32 1.59
N PHE A 71 10.83 8.35 2.80
CA PHE A 71 10.99 9.56 3.61
C PHE A 71 12.33 10.29 3.40
N SER A 72 13.14 9.87 2.43
CA SER A 72 14.42 10.56 2.13
C SER A 72 14.23 12.03 1.69
N ASN A 73 13.01 12.45 1.36
CA ASN A 73 12.68 13.81 1.03
C ASN A 73 11.42 14.23 1.82
N THR A 74 11.64 14.65 3.06
CA THR A 74 10.59 15.01 4.01
C THR A 74 9.65 16.08 3.49
N ASP A 75 10.16 17.10 2.77
CA ASP A 75 9.36 18.19 2.23
C ASP A 75 8.34 17.70 1.19
N GLN A 76 8.78 16.83 0.28
CA GLN A 76 7.88 16.27 -0.74
C GLN A 76 6.82 15.34 -0.15
N LEU A 77 7.13 14.67 0.93
CA LEU A 77 6.18 13.82 1.63
C LEU A 77 5.14 14.68 2.37
N GLN A 78 5.55 15.76 3.01
CA GLN A 78 4.64 16.73 3.62
C GLN A 78 3.73 17.37 2.57
N ASP A 79 4.28 17.75 1.41
CA ASP A 79 3.50 18.24 0.28
C ASP A 79 2.47 17.20 -0.20
N PHE A 80 2.85 15.92 -0.22
CA PHE A 80 1.93 14.83 -0.57
C PHE A 80 0.80 14.69 0.45
N TRP A 81 1.09 14.67 1.75
CA TRP A 81 0.06 14.58 2.78
C TRP A 81 -0.90 15.78 2.75
N LYS A 82 -0.35 16.98 2.59
CA LYS A 82 -1.16 18.18 2.39
C LYS A 82 -2.04 18.06 1.14
N ALA A 83 -1.48 17.61 0.02
CA ALA A 83 -2.22 17.41 -1.21
C ALA A 83 -3.32 16.35 -1.06
N PHE A 84 -3.07 15.30 -0.28
CA PHE A 84 -4.04 14.26 0.03
C PHE A 84 -5.19 14.78 0.91
N LYS A 85 -4.91 15.67 1.86
CA LYS A 85 -5.91 16.36 2.68
C LYS A 85 -6.72 17.37 1.85
N ASP A 86 -6.06 18.15 0.98
CA ASP A 86 -6.66 19.25 0.23
C ASP A 86 -7.36 18.82 -1.08
N GLY A 87 -7.17 17.60 -1.55
CA GLY A 87 -7.72 17.12 -2.83
C GLY A 87 -6.87 17.44 -4.04
N ASN A 88 -5.58 17.76 -3.88
CA ASN A 88 -4.71 18.09 -5.01
C ASN A 88 -4.14 16.83 -5.66
N THR A 89 -4.91 16.28 -6.61
CA THR A 89 -4.55 15.03 -7.30
C THR A 89 -3.27 15.12 -8.12
N GLN A 90 -2.91 16.31 -8.63
CA GLN A 90 -1.70 16.49 -9.44
C GLN A 90 -0.42 16.29 -8.62
N ILE A 91 -0.35 16.88 -7.42
CA ILE A 91 0.79 16.69 -6.51
C ILE A 91 0.85 15.23 -6.05
N MET A 92 -0.31 14.62 -5.75
CA MET A 92 -0.38 13.21 -5.37
C MET A 92 0.16 12.30 -6.47
N GLU A 93 -0.31 12.47 -7.71
CA GLU A 93 0.16 11.69 -8.87
C GLU A 93 1.67 11.87 -9.10
N MET A 94 2.16 13.11 -9.03
CA MET A 94 3.58 13.41 -9.20
C MET A 94 4.44 12.68 -8.16
N TYR A 95 4.07 12.75 -6.90
CA TYR A 95 4.79 12.09 -5.81
C TYR A 95 4.75 10.56 -5.95
N LEU A 96 3.56 9.98 -6.13
CA LEU A 96 3.39 8.52 -6.26
C LEU A 96 4.13 7.99 -7.50
N ASN A 97 4.07 8.69 -8.64
CA ASN A 97 4.81 8.31 -9.85
C ASN A 97 6.33 8.34 -9.62
N LYS A 98 6.84 9.33 -8.87
CA LYS A 98 8.26 9.39 -8.49
C LYS A 98 8.65 8.21 -7.60
N VAL A 99 7.86 7.90 -6.59
CA VAL A 99 8.08 6.75 -5.70
C VAL A 99 8.08 5.45 -6.49
N LEU A 100 7.09 5.26 -7.37
CA LEU A 100 6.97 4.06 -8.21
C LEU A 100 8.11 3.91 -9.21
N SER A 101 8.62 5.01 -9.79
CA SER A 101 9.74 4.96 -10.72
C SER A 101 11.06 4.57 -10.03
N ASN A 102 11.24 5.01 -8.78
CA ASN A 102 12.43 4.76 -7.98
C ASN A 102 12.36 3.45 -7.18
N SER A 103 11.16 2.91 -6.97
CA SER A 103 11.01 1.62 -6.33
C SER A 103 11.36 0.53 -7.32
N VAL A 104 12.10 -0.43 -6.82
CA VAL A 104 12.59 -1.58 -7.57
C VAL A 104 11.42 -2.35 -8.21
N SER A 105 11.68 -3.02 -9.33
CA SER A 105 10.81 -3.80 -10.21
C SER A 105 9.86 -4.87 -9.55
N VAL A 106 9.47 -4.68 -8.30
CA VAL A 106 8.45 -5.50 -7.61
C VAL A 106 7.12 -5.48 -8.39
N PHE A 107 6.84 -4.33 -9.03
CA PHE A 107 5.62 -4.14 -9.81
C PHE A 107 5.68 -4.72 -11.23
N ASP A 108 6.87 -5.13 -11.69
CA ASP A 108 7.10 -5.74 -13.00
C ASP A 108 7.06 -7.27 -12.98
N THR A 109 6.81 -7.89 -11.81
CA THR A 109 6.75 -9.35 -11.68
C THR A 109 5.55 -9.95 -12.39
N LYS A 110 5.62 -11.25 -12.72
CA LYS A 110 4.51 -12.05 -13.28
C LYS A 110 3.39 -12.31 -12.26
N ALA A 111 3.31 -11.54 -11.18
CA ALA A 111 2.30 -11.64 -10.14
C ALA A 111 0.88 -11.46 -10.68
N ARG A 112 -0.10 -12.08 -10.04
CA ARG A 112 -1.53 -11.93 -10.37
C ARG A 112 -1.99 -10.49 -10.11
N ASN A 113 -3.09 -10.08 -10.72
CA ASN A 113 -3.61 -8.71 -10.55
C ASN A 113 -3.92 -8.37 -9.09
N GLU A 114 -4.52 -9.30 -8.36
CA GLU A 114 -4.84 -9.17 -6.93
C GLU A 114 -3.59 -8.97 -6.06
N GLU A 115 -2.51 -9.71 -6.35
CA GLU A 115 -1.23 -9.56 -5.66
C GLU A 115 -0.58 -8.19 -5.95
N LYS A 116 -0.78 -7.67 -7.17
CA LYS A 116 -0.32 -6.33 -7.55
C LYS A 116 -1.11 -5.25 -6.84
N GLU A 117 -2.43 -5.36 -6.79
CA GLU A 117 -3.31 -4.43 -6.09
C GLU A 117 -2.94 -4.37 -4.61
N SER A 118 -2.78 -5.52 -3.96
CA SER A 118 -2.30 -5.60 -2.57
C SER A 118 -0.93 -4.95 -2.36
N SER A 119 -0.05 -5.01 -3.36
CA SER A 119 1.28 -4.39 -3.29
C SER A 119 1.20 -2.86 -3.28
N TYR A 120 0.38 -2.27 -4.15
CA TYR A 120 0.17 -0.82 -4.19
C TYR A 120 -0.59 -0.33 -2.95
N HIS A 121 -1.57 -1.11 -2.49
CA HIS A 121 -2.31 -0.85 -1.27
C HIS A 121 -1.36 -0.73 -0.06
N ASN A 122 -0.48 -1.72 0.14
CA ASN A 122 0.50 -1.69 1.23
C ASN A 122 1.50 -0.52 1.10
N LEU A 123 1.89 -0.16 -0.13
CA LEU A 123 2.74 1.00 -0.39
C LEU A 123 2.04 2.29 0.07
N LEU A 124 0.79 2.47 -0.32
CA LEU A 124 0.04 3.68 0.02
C LEU A 124 -0.22 3.78 1.52
N ILE A 125 -0.61 2.68 2.17
CA ILE A 125 -0.73 2.63 3.64
C ILE A 125 0.57 3.05 4.31
N GLY A 126 1.71 2.51 3.86
CA GLY A 126 3.01 2.88 4.44
C GLY A 126 3.32 4.37 4.29
N ILE A 127 2.99 4.98 3.16
CA ILE A 127 3.17 6.42 2.92
C ILE A 127 2.25 7.24 3.83
N LEU A 128 0.97 6.88 3.91
CA LEU A 128 -0.03 7.61 4.72
C LEU A 128 0.23 7.46 6.22
N SER A 129 0.58 6.26 6.68
CA SER A 129 0.91 5.99 8.11
C SER A 129 2.20 6.66 8.57
N GLY A 130 2.95 7.29 7.69
CA GLY A 130 4.09 8.14 8.05
C GLY A 130 3.68 9.49 8.62
N ASN A 131 2.43 9.90 8.44
CA ASN A 131 1.87 11.05 9.12
C ASN A 131 1.37 10.61 10.50
N GLU A 132 2.04 11.10 11.55
CA GLU A 132 1.77 10.70 12.94
C GLU A 132 0.44 11.25 13.48
N ASP A 133 -0.11 12.28 12.84
CA ASP A 133 -1.38 12.92 13.22
C ASP A 133 -2.60 12.22 12.60
N TRP A 134 -2.38 11.20 11.74
CA TRP A 134 -3.44 10.48 11.04
C TRP A 134 -3.62 9.05 11.54
N LEU A 135 -4.87 8.65 11.74
CA LEU A 135 -5.20 7.24 11.97
C LEU A 135 -5.57 6.58 10.65
N VAL A 136 -4.63 5.83 10.09
CA VAL A 136 -4.80 5.12 8.82
C VAL A 136 -5.28 3.68 9.07
N LYS A 137 -6.43 3.35 8.54
CA LYS A 137 -7.06 2.02 8.66
C LYS A 137 -7.15 1.35 7.30
N SER A 138 -6.96 0.04 7.29
CA SER A 138 -6.89 -0.78 6.08
C SER A 138 -7.92 -1.90 6.13
N ASN A 139 -8.60 -2.14 4.99
CA ASN A 139 -9.64 -3.16 4.86
C ASN A 139 -10.70 -3.10 5.96
N VAL A 140 -11.26 -1.91 6.14
CA VAL A 140 -12.23 -1.63 7.20
C VAL A 140 -13.63 -1.99 6.72
N GLU A 141 -14.37 -2.72 7.56
CA GLU A 141 -15.80 -2.93 7.33
C GLU A 141 -16.52 -1.59 7.41
N ALA A 142 -17.14 -1.17 6.31
CA ALA A 142 -17.79 0.12 6.17
C ALA A 142 -18.98 0.01 5.24
N GLY A 143 -20.15 0.53 5.65
CA GLY A 143 -21.39 0.43 4.89
C GLY A 143 -21.68 -1.02 4.50
N GLU A 144 -21.83 -1.27 3.20
CA GLU A 144 -22.15 -2.59 2.65
C GLU A 144 -20.92 -3.33 2.09
N GLY A 145 -19.74 -3.16 2.69
CA GLY A 145 -18.52 -3.83 2.24
C GLY A 145 -17.30 -3.51 3.07
N PHE A 146 -16.15 -3.57 2.42
CA PHE A 146 -14.85 -3.27 3.01
C PHE A 146 -14.18 -2.17 2.18
N ALA A 147 -13.88 -1.05 2.84
CA ALA A 147 -13.11 0.03 2.24
C ALA A 147 -11.62 -0.31 2.27
N ASP A 148 -10.91 -0.09 1.17
CA ASP A 148 -9.48 -0.38 1.09
C ASP A 148 -8.68 0.43 2.13
N ILE A 149 -8.91 1.76 2.18
CA ILE A 149 -8.24 2.66 3.11
C ILE A 149 -9.24 3.70 3.63
N ILE A 150 -9.26 3.86 4.96
CA ILE A 150 -9.92 4.98 5.64
C ILE A 150 -8.86 5.73 6.43
N VAL A 151 -8.89 7.07 6.34
CA VAL A 151 -8.02 7.95 7.11
C VAL A 151 -8.89 8.90 7.94
N GLU A 152 -8.70 8.83 9.24
CA GLU A 152 -9.18 9.82 10.18
C GLU A 152 -8.07 10.84 10.37
N THR A 153 -8.30 12.10 9.95
CA THR A 153 -7.30 13.15 10.02
C THR A 153 -7.23 13.77 11.43
N ASP A 154 -6.28 14.66 11.64
CA ASP A 154 -6.13 15.48 12.85
C ASP A 154 -7.35 16.40 13.10
N ASP A 155 -8.08 16.74 12.04
CA ASP A 155 -9.34 17.47 12.15
C ASP A 155 -10.48 16.48 12.46
N PRO A 156 -11.21 16.62 13.56
CA PRO A 156 -12.28 15.69 13.93
C PRO A 156 -13.49 15.71 12.98
N ASP A 157 -13.65 16.74 12.16
CA ASP A 157 -14.71 16.83 11.15
C ASP A 157 -14.30 16.24 9.79
N GLU A 158 -13.00 16.02 9.59
CA GLU A 158 -12.47 15.56 8.30
C GLU A 158 -12.14 14.07 8.28
N GLY A 159 -12.47 13.42 7.17
CA GLY A 159 -12.10 12.05 6.91
C GLY A 159 -11.86 11.77 5.43
N ILE A 160 -11.13 10.72 5.14
CA ILE A 160 -10.79 10.36 3.76
C ILE A 160 -11.04 8.87 3.54
N ILE A 161 -11.66 8.54 2.41
CA ILE A 161 -11.85 7.17 1.94
C ILE A 161 -11.14 7.03 0.61
N ALA A 162 -10.26 6.05 0.50
CA ALA A 162 -9.58 5.75 -0.75
C ALA A 162 -9.82 4.29 -1.17
N GLU A 163 -10.24 4.12 -2.41
CA GLU A 163 -10.42 2.83 -3.06
C GLU A 163 -9.38 2.67 -4.16
N LEU A 164 -8.69 1.54 -4.18
CA LEU A 164 -7.59 1.28 -5.09
C LEU A 164 -7.99 0.28 -6.18
N LYS A 165 -7.44 0.49 -7.36
CA LYS A 165 -7.60 -0.45 -8.48
C LYS A 165 -6.26 -0.63 -9.20
N TYR A 166 -6.10 -1.79 -9.80
CA TYR A 166 -4.99 -2.08 -10.69
C TYR A 166 -5.49 -2.35 -12.10
N THR A 167 -4.83 -1.78 -13.09
CA THR A 167 -5.07 -2.07 -14.51
C THR A 167 -3.75 -2.34 -15.25
N LYS A 168 -3.81 -3.11 -16.33
CA LYS A 168 -2.68 -3.33 -17.23
C LYS A 168 -2.62 -2.30 -18.36
N ASP A 169 -3.72 -1.57 -18.60
CA ASP A 169 -3.86 -0.62 -19.68
C ASP A 169 -3.89 0.82 -19.13
N PHE A 170 -2.94 1.62 -19.58
CA PHE A 170 -2.86 3.05 -19.23
C PHE A 170 -4.10 3.84 -19.65
N LYS A 171 -4.74 3.48 -20.76
CA LYS A 171 -5.94 4.15 -21.24
C LYS A 171 -7.17 3.87 -20.37
N ALA A 172 -7.14 2.79 -19.60
CA ALA A 172 -8.22 2.40 -18.72
C ALA A 172 -8.12 2.99 -17.30
N MET A 173 -7.03 3.72 -16.99
CA MET A 173 -6.77 4.17 -15.63
C MET A 173 -7.86 5.12 -15.11
N GLU A 174 -8.24 6.12 -15.90
CA GLU A 174 -9.27 7.10 -15.51
C GLU A 174 -10.62 6.43 -15.24
N LYS A 175 -11.08 5.61 -16.18
CA LYS A 175 -12.30 4.81 -16.00
C LYS A 175 -12.24 3.87 -14.80
N SER A 176 -11.05 3.42 -14.44
CA SER A 176 -10.84 2.57 -13.26
C SER A 176 -10.92 3.38 -11.97
N CYS A 177 -10.43 4.64 -11.95
CA CYS A 177 -10.64 5.56 -10.84
C CYS A 177 -12.14 5.88 -10.65
N GLU A 178 -12.88 6.13 -11.74
CA GLU A 178 -14.34 6.35 -11.70
C GLU A 178 -15.08 5.15 -11.08
N LYS A 179 -14.67 3.92 -11.43
CA LYS A 179 -15.23 2.71 -10.82
C LYS A 179 -14.94 2.62 -9.32
N ALA A 180 -13.74 3.04 -8.90
CA ALA A 180 -13.38 3.08 -7.49
C ALA A 180 -14.25 4.08 -6.72
N LEU A 181 -14.41 5.30 -7.25
CA LEU A 181 -15.30 6.31 -6.66
C LEU A 181 -16.75 5.83 -6.61
N LYS A 182 -17.22 5.20 -7.69
CA LYS A 182 -18.57 4.61 -7.72
C LYS A 182 -18.73 3.52 -6.65
N GLN A 183 -17.72 2.66 -6.46
CA GLN A 183 -17.75 1.61 -5.43
C GLN A 183 -17.90 2.20 -4.02
N ILE A 184 -17.15 3.28 -3.69
CA ILE A 184 -17.26 3.97 -2.40
C ILE A 184 -18.71 4.39 -2.13
N LYS A 185 -19.37 5.00 -3.14
CA LYS A 185 -20.75 5.49 -3.05
C LYS A 185 -21.76 4.34 -2.99
N ASP A 186 -21.66 3.39 -3.94
CA ASP A 186 -22.60 2.26 -4.04
C ASP A 186 -22.59 1.38 -2.76
N ARG A 187 -21.44 1.29 -2.08
CA ARG A 187 -21.24 0.53 -0.85
C ARG A 187 -21.39 1.36 0.42
N ARG A 188 -21.64 2.67 0.28
CA ARG A 188 -21.91 3.58 1.39
C ARG A 188 -20.78 3.61 2.42
N TYR A 189 -19.53 3.57 1.98
CA TYR A 189 -18.36 3.53 2.87
C TYR A 189 -18.27 4.75 3.79
N GLN A 190 -18.85 5.88 3.41
CA GLN A 190 -18.93 7.09 4.22
C GLN A 190 -19.65 6.91 5.56
N GLU A 191 -20.53 5.92 5.68
CA GLU A 191 -21.25 5.67 6.93
C GLU A 191 -20.30 5.42 8.10
N TYR A 192 -19.13 4.82 7.81
CA TYR A 192 -18.11 4.60 8.83
C TYR A 192 -17.64 5.91 9.47
N LEU A 193 -17.34 6.94 8.65
CA LEU A 193 -16.88 8.24 9.11
C LEU A 193 -18.02 9.10 9.65
N LEU A 194 -19.20 9.01 9.05
CA LEU A 194 -20.40 9.71 9.53
C LEU A 194 -20.82 9.23 10.93
N ASN A 195 -20.63 7.96 11.26
CA ASN A 195 -20.88 7.41 12.60
C ASN A 195 -19.84 7.90 13.63
N ASP A 196 -18.71 8.47 13.19
CA ASP A 196 -17.68 9.12 14.01
C ASP A 196 -17.81 10.65 13.96
N ASP A 197 -19.00 11.17 13.59
CA ASP A 197 -19.35 12.59 13.49
C ASP A 197 -18.53 13.39 12.45
N ARG A 198 -17.80 12.73 11.54
CA ARG A 198 -17.01 13.37 10.48
C ARG A 198 -17.91 13.65 9.28
N GLN A 199 -18.08 14.92 8.94
CA GLN A 199 -18.98 15.37 7.87
C GLN A 199 -18.23 15.79 6.58
N ASN A 200 -16.98 16.24 6.72
CA ASN A 200 -16.16 16.69 5.59
C ASN A 200 -15.32 15.53 5.05
N ILE A 201 -15.94 14.73 4.16
CA ILE A 201 -15.33 13.48 3.69
C ILE A 201 -14.85 13.61 2.25
N MET A 202 -13.60 13.18 2.00
CA MET A 202 -13.01 13.09 0.68
C MET A 202 -12.99 11.65 0.18
N TYR A 203 -13.40 11.45 -1.07
CA TYR A 203 -13.34 10.15 -1.75
C TYR A 203 -12.25 10.15 -2.79
N TYR A 204 -11.38 9.18 -2.75
CA TYR A 204 -10.33 8.98 -3.73
C TYR A 204 -10.51 7.65 -4.48
N GLY A 205 -10.57 7.75 -5.81
CA GLY A 205 -10.38 6.61 -6.69
C GLY A 205 -8.94 6.62 -7.20
N ILE A 206 -8.14 5.63 -6.80
CA ILE A 206 -6.72 5.57 -7.13
C ILE A 206 -6.45 4.33 -7.97
N THR A 207 -5.91 4.52 -9.18
CA THR A 207 -5.58 3.41 -10.06
C THR A 207 -4.09 3.35 -10.36
N PHE A 208 -3.53 2.17 -10.22
CA PHE A 208 -2.16 1.89 -10.57
C PHE A 208 -2.06 1.10 -11.86
N CYS A 209 -1.05 1.43 -12.66
CA CYS A 209 -0.67 0.69 -13.86
C CYS A 209 0.86 0.67 -13.97
N ARG A 210 1.49 -0.48 -13.65
CA ARG A 210 2.95 -0.61 -13.60
C ARG A 210 3.57 0.47 -12.69
N LYS A 211 4.38 1.39 -13.24
CA LYS A 211 5.04 2.48 -12.52
C LYS A 211 4.29 3.81 -12.62
N ARG A 212 2.99 3.77 -12.84
CA ARG A 212 2.15 4.96 -12.94
C ARG A 212 0.92 4.86 -12.05
N CYS A 213 0.51 6.02 -11.57
CA CYS A 213 -0.67 6.21 -10.76
C CYS A 213 -1.55 7.28 -11.42
N LYS A 214 -2.85 7.11 -11.33
CA LYS A 214 -3.89 8.09 -11.64
C LYS A 214 -4.78 8.24 -10.43
N VAL A 215 -5.18 9.47 -10.11
CA VAL A 215 -6.01 9.80 -8.95
C VAL A 215 -7.18 10.65 -9.39
N LEU A 216 -8.38 10.25 -9.01
CA LEU A 216 -9.56 11.11 -9.04
C LEU A 216 -10.06 11.35 -7.62
N VAL A 217 -10.67 12.52 -7.40
CA VAL A 217 -11.17 12.92 -6.10
C VAL A 217 -12.60 13.48 -6.24
N GLU A 218 -13.43 13.15 -5.26
CA GLU A 218 -14.73 13.76 -5.07
C GLU A 218 -14.94 14.09 -3.59
N ARG A 219 -15.80 15.08 -3.30
CA ARG A 219 -16.21 15.37 -1.93
C ARG A 219 -17.59 14.79 -1.66
N TYR A 220 -17.78 14.29 -0.47
CA TYR A 220 -19.11 13.96 0.01
C TYR A 220 -19.93 15.23 0.17
N ASN A 221 -21.10 15.28 -0.46
CA ASN A 221 -21.98 16.45 -0.45
C ASN A 221 -23.30 16.24 0.32
N GLY A 222 -23.29 15.33 1.32
CA GLY A 222 -24.52 14.88 1.95
C GLY A 222 -25.33 13.98 1.01
N ASP A 223 -26.30 13.25 1.53
CA ASP A 223 -27.22 12.47 0.72
C ASP A 223 -28.11 13.41 -0.13
N SER A 224 -27.65 13.75 -1.32
CA SER A 224 -28.61 14.04 -2.39
C SER A 224 -29.26 12.68 -2.68
N GLU A 225 -30.47 12.46 -2.13
CA GLU A 225 -31.30 11.31 -2.49
C GLU A 225 -31.26 11.16 -4.02
N PRO A 226 -30.98 9.95 -4.54
CA PRO A 226 -31.21 9.71 -5.95
C PRO A 226 -32.70 9.95 -6.18
N ASP A 227 -33.03 10.90 -7.06
CA ASP A 227 -34.39 11.14 -7.54
C ASP A 227 -35.03 9.78 -7.81
N LYS A 228 -36.01 9.44 -6.98
CA LYS A 228 -36.90 8.30 -7.21
C LYS A 228 -37.75 8.68 -8.41
N ALA A 229 -37.30 8.29 -9.61
CA ALA A 229 -38.10 8.25 -10.81
C ALA A 229 -38.82 6.90 -10.91
#